data_96098a31ab10a4363a2fb0abf52e6c01
#
_entry.id   96098a31ab10a4363a2fb0abf52e6c01
#
_cell.length_a   1.000
_cell.length_b   1.000
_cell.length_c   1.000
_cell.angle_alpha   90.00
_cell.angle_beta   90.00
_cell.angle_gamma   90.00
#
_symmetry.space_group_name_H-M   'P 1'
#
loop_
_entity.id
_entity.type
_entity.pdbx_description
1 polymer ?
#
loop_
_entity_poly.entity_id
_entity_poly.type
_entity_poly.pdbx_seq_one_letter_code
_entity_poly.pdbx_strand_id
1 'polypeptide(L)'
;MNLEIDIHNHPLPKHIAIIMDGNGRWAKSRGRIRAFGHENGTKAVRTTVECCAKLGIEHLTLYAFSTENWKRPKLEVKTLMQLLISSLKKEMNTLQKNNIRLNAIGNIETLPKKVFDELSHVIEATKMNSRMTLNLALSYGSRDELTHVIKEIGEKIKNNIISPEKIDESIINQHLYTRNLPDVDLLIRTSGEQRLSNFLLWQIAYAELYFTEVFWPDFSNEDLHKAIASYQKRERRFGKTSEQLN
;
A
#
# COMPACT_ATOMS: atom_id res chain seq x y z
N MET A 1 18.07 -1.86 23.83
CA MET A 1 17.71 -0.49 23.36
C MET A 1 16.23 -0.51 23.05
N ASN A 2 15.44 0.38 23.61
CA ASN A 2 13.99 0.40 23.36
C ASN A 2 13.76 1.09 21.99
N LEU A 3 13.60 0.30 20.93
CA LEU A 3 13.45 0.79 19.54
C LEU A 3 12.30 1.80 19.38
N GLU A 4 11.29 1.73 20.26
CA GLU A 4 10.14 2.62 20.24
C GLU A 4 10.49 4.06 20.66
N ILE A 5 11.42 4.23 21.59
CA ILE A 5 11.89 5.55 22.05
C ILE A 5 12.74 6.23 20.98
N ASP A 6 13.62 5.49 20.32
CA ASP A 6 14.49 6.04 19.25
C ASP A 6 13.69 6.52 18.04
N ILE A 7 12.61 5.82 17.68
CA ILE A 7 11.79 6.16 16.51
C ILE A 7 11.12 7.54 16.65
N HIS A 8 10.68 7.92 17.85
CA HIS A 8 10.01 9.20 18.06
C HIS A 8 10.95 10.42 18.06
N ASN A 9 12.25 10.22 18.18
CA ASN A 9 13.25 11.29 18.21
C ASN A 9 13.77 11.69 16.83
N HIS A 10 13.35 11.01 15.77
CA HIS A 10 13.76 11.26 14.39
C HIS A 10 12.54 11.41 13.46
N PRO A 11 12.68 12.11 12.31
CA PRO A 11 11.58 12.24 11.35
C PRO A 11 11.03 10.89 10.91
N LEU A 12 9.71 10.74 11.02
CA LEU A 12 9.01 9.55 10.56
C LEU A 12 8.70 9.63 9.04
N PRO A 13 8.64 8.49 8.33
CA PRO A 13 8.08 8.48 6.98
C PRO A 13 6.60 8.87 7.05
N LYS A 14 6.17 9.79 6.19
CA LYS A 14 4.76 10.18 6.08
C LYS A 14 3.92 9.12 5.39
N HIS A 15 4.50 8.48 4.38
CA HIS A 15 3.85 7.44 3.59
C HIS A 15 4.67 6.16 3.56
N ILE A 16 4.12 5.10 4.14
CA ILE A 16 4.69 3.75 4.09
C ILE A 16 3.88 2.91 3.10
N ALA A 17 4.56 2.20 2.20
CA ALA A 17 3.96 1.20 1.32
C ALA A 17 4.49 -0.20 1.65
N ILE A 18 3.63 -1.23 1.66
CA ILE A 18 4.02 -2.59 2.03
C ILE A 18 3.58 -3.61 0.98
N ILE A 19 4.54 -4.40 0.49
CA ILE A 19 4.30 -5.61 -0.29
C ILE A 19 4.23 -6.78 0.68
N MET A 20 3.02 -7.24 0.95
CA MET A 20 2.67 -8.27 1.93
C MET A 20 2.91 -9.68 1.37
N ASP A 21 4.18 -10.05 1.19
CA ASP A 21 4.57 -11.33 0.59
C ASP A 21 4.82 -12.41 1.65
N GLY A 22 4.74 -13.67 1.22
CA GLY A 22 5.08 -14.84 2.04
C GLY A 22 3.91 -15.63 2.61
N ASN A 23 2.65 -15.18 2.50
CA ASN A 23 1.48 -15.88 3.04
C ASN A 23 1.42 -17.37 2.64
N GLY A 24 1.63 -17.66 1.36
CA GLY A 24 1.59 -19.04 0.85
C GLY A 24 2.76 -19.91 1.31
N ARG A 25 3.98 -19.36 1.37
CA ARG A 25 5.19 -20.05 1.86
C ARG A 25 5.08 -20.33 3.36
N TRP A 26 4.60 -19.36 4.12
CA TRP A 26 4.31 -19.49 5.55
C TRP A 26 3.31 -20.62 5.84
N ALA A 27 2.22 -20.71 5.08
CA ALA A 27 1.24 -21.80 5.23
C ALA A 27 1.87 -23.15 4.88
N LYS A 28 2.61 -23.23 3.77
CA LYS A 28 3.28 -24.46 3.32
C LYS A 28 4.29 -24.99 4.36
N SER A 29 5.10 -24.11 4.98
CA SER A 29 6.06 -24.51 6.03
C SER A 29 5.39 -25.10 7.27
N ARG A 30 4.06 -24.88 7.43
CA ARG A 30 3.23 -25.41 8.52
C ARG A 30 2.29 -26.54 8.07
N GLY A 31 2.52 -27.11 6.88
CA GLY A 31 1.68 -28.17 6.32
C GLY A 31 0.24 -27.73 6.01
N ARG A 32 0.01 -26.43 5.78
CA ARG A 32 -1.30 -25.84 5.54
C ARG A 32 -1.46 -25.35 4.11
N ILE A 33 -2.72 -25.21 3.66
CA ILE A 33 -3.06 -24.65 2.35
C ILE A 33 -2.82 -23.12 2.31
N ARG A 34 -2.61 -22.58 1.12
CA ARG A 34 -2.31 -21.13 0.92
C ARG A 34 -3.36 -20.20 1.55
N ALA A 35 -4.64 -20.58 1.50
CA ALA A 35 -5.74 -19.80 2.09
C ALA A 35 -5.54 -19.54 3.59
N PHE A 36 -5.04 -20.54 4.33
CA PHE A 36 -4.72 -20.40 5.76
C PHE A 36 -3.67 -19.33 6.02
N GLY A 37 -2.67 -19.19 5.12
CA GLY A 37 -1.68 -18.12 5.21
C GLY A 37 -2.28 -16.74 5.01
N HIS A 38 -3.16 -16.58 4.02
CA HIS A 38 -3.85 -15.31 3.78
C HIS A 38 -4.77 -14.91 4.93
N GLU A 39 -5.48 -15.85 5.53
CA GLU A 39 -6.31 -15.61 6.71
C GLU A 39 -5.48 -15.13 7.91
N ASN A 40 -4.34 -15.78 8.17
CA ASN A 40 -3.44 -15.32 9.24
C ASN A 40 -2.76 -13.98 8.92
N GLY A 41 -2.49 -13.70 7.65
CA GLY A 41 -1.97 -12.40 7.19
C GLY A 41 -2.89 -11.22 7.54
N THR A 42 -4.21 -11.43 7.72
CA THR A 42 -5.13 -10.36 8.14
C THR A 42 -4.83 -9.85 9.56
N LYS A 43 -4.28 -10.70 10.44
CA LYS A 43 -3.87 -10.27 11.78
C LYS A 43 -2.69 -9.31 11.71
N ALA A 44 -1.69 -9.63 10.86
CA ALA A 44 -0.56 -8.75 10.62
C ALA A 44 -0.99 -7.40 10.01
N VAL A 45 -1.99 -7.40 9.11
CA VAL A 45 -2.60 -6.16 8.59
C VAL A 45 -3.11 -5.29 9.74
N ARG A 46 -3.96 -5.84 10.62
CA ARG A 46 -4.52 -5.09 11.77
C ARG A 46 -3.41 -4.53 12.65
N THR A 47 -2.46 -5.38 13.07
CA THR A 47 -1.34 -4.98 13.94
C THR A 47 -0.53 -3.85 13.31
N THR A 48 -0.19 -3.94 12.02
CA THR A 48 0.55 -2.92 11.28
C THR A 48 -0.24 -1.62 11.15
N VAL A 49 -1.53 -1.67 10.81
CA VAL A 49 -2.42 -0.50 10.69
C VAL A 49 -2.51 0.24 12.02
N GLU A 50 -2.76 -0.47 13.11
CA GLU A 50 -2.85 0.12 14.45
C GLU A 50 -1.51 0.73 14.89
N CYS A 51 -0.40 0.05 14.60
CA CYS A 51 0.95 0.55 14.91
C CYS A 51 1.27 1.82 14.13
N CYS A 52 1.07 1.84 12.81
CA CYS A 52 1.26 3.03 11.98
C CYS A 52 0.42 4.21 12.47
N ALA A 53 -0.87 3.97 12.79
CA ALA A 53 -1.74 5.02 13.32
C ALA A 53 -1.26 5.55 14.68
N LYS A 54 -0.76 4.69 15.59
CA LYS A 54 -0.19 5.10 16.88
C LYS A 54 1.07 5.94 16.72
N LEU A 55 1.94 5.57 15.79
CA LEU A 55 3.18 6.30 15.49
C LEU A 55 2.94 7.66 14.82
N GLY A 56 1.76 7.91 14.27
CA GLY A 56 1.46 9.16 13.56
C GLY A 56 1.84 9.12 12.07
N ILE A 57 1.96 7.94 11.48
CA ILE A 57 2.10 7.78 10.03
C ILE A 57 0.83 8.33 9.35
N GLU A 58 0.99 9.19 8.35
CA GLU A 58 -0.14 9.84 7.67
C GLU A 58 -0.82 8.93 6.64
N HIS A 59 -0.02 8.14 5.91
CA HIS A 59 -0.50 7.25 4.85
C HIS A 59 0.15 5.87 4.93
N LEU A 60 -0.68 4.82 4.85
CA LEU A 60 -0.22 3.44 4.74
C LEU A 60 -0.85 2.80 3.51
N THR A 61 -0.05 2.36 2.54
CA THR A 61 -0.53 1.67 1.34
C THR A 61 -0.16 0.19 1.39
N LEU A 62 -1.16 -0.68 1.33
CA LEU A 62 -0.98 -2.14 1.36
C LEU A 62 -1.26 -2.75 -0.02
N TYR A 63 -0.33 -3.54 -0.55
CA TYR A 63 -0.52 -4.28 -1.81
C TYR A 63 -1.37 -5.51 -1.56
N ALA A 64 -2.69 -5.33 -1.59
CA ALA A 64 -3.65 -6.37 -1.22
C ALA A 64 -3.99 -7.33 -2.37
N PHE A 65 -4.09 -6.82 -3.62
CA PHE A 65 -4.38 -7.65 -4.79
C PHE A 65 -3.85 -7.01 -6.08
N SER A 66 -2.89 -7.67 -6.74
CA SER A 66 -2.31 -7.16 -7.99
C SER A 66 -3.11 -7.58 -9.22
N THR A 67 -2.93 -6.86 -10.35
CA THR A 67 -3.50 -7.25 -11.66
C THR A 67 -3.06 -8.64 -12.09
N GLU A 68 -1.82 -9.04 -11.76
CA GLU A 68 -1.31 -10.37 -12.09
C GLU A 68 -1.99 -11.47 -11.27
N ASN A 69 -2.56 -11.15 -10.09
CA ASN A 69 -3.23 -12.13 -9.24
C ASN A 69 -4.53 -12.68 -9.87
N TRP A 70 -5.13 -11.98 -10.84
CA TRP A 70 -6.26 -12.50 -11.60
C TRP A 70 -5.93 -13.79 -12.38
N LYS A 71 -4.65 -14.02 -12.70
CA LYS A 71 -4.16 -15.22 -13.38
C LYS A 71 -4.04 -16.44 -12.47
N ARG A 72 -4.24 -16.29 -11.16
CA ARG A 72 -4.23 -17.39 -10.20
C ARG A 72 -5.43 -18.33 -10.39
N PRO A 73 -5.36 -19.56 -9.85
CA PRO A 73 -6.51 -20.47 -9.89
C PRO A 73 -7.80 -19.80 -9.41
N LYS A 74 -8.90 -19.98 -10.14
CA LYS A 74 -10.20 -19.33 -9.85
C LYS A 74 -10.66 -19.51 -8.41
N LEU A 75 -10.41 -20.68 -7.80
CA LEU A 75 -10.76 -20.94 -6.42
C LEU A 75 -9.95 -20.06 -5.43
N GLU A 76 -8.65 -19.87 -5.69
CA GLU A 76 -7.80 -18.99 -4.87
C GLU A 76 -8.28 -17.53 -4.96
N VAL A 77 -8.54 -17.04 -6.17
CA VAL A 77 -9.09 -15.69 -6.39
C VAL A 77 -10.43 -15.51 -5.65
N LYS A 78 -11.35 -16.48 -5.77
CA LYS A 78 -12.64 -16.44 -5.06
C LYS A 78 -12.44 -16.36 -3.54
N THR A 79 -11.54 -17.16 -3.00
CA THR A 79 -11.22 -17.18 -1.56
C THR A 79 -10.66 -15.84 -1.11
N LEU A 80 -9.73 -15.23 -1.89
CA LEU A 80 -9.17 -13.90 -1.57
C LEU A 80 -10.24 -12.81 -1.58
N MET A 81 -11.17 -12.83 -2.54
CA MET A 81 -12.29 -11.87 -2.59
C MET A 81 -13.25 -12.04 -1.40
N GLN A 82 -13.53 -13.26 -0.99
CA GLN A 82 -14.33 -13.54 0.21
C GLN A 82 -13.63 -13.07 1.49
N LEU A 83 -12.32 -13.31 1.59
CA LEU A 83 -11.50 -12.82 2.71
C LEU A 83 -11.48 -11.29 2.78
N LEU A 84 -11.37 -10.61 1.64
CA LEU A 84 -11.42 -9.15 1.58
C LEU A 84 -12.76 -8.62 2.13
N ILE A 85 -13.90 -9.15 1.68
CA ILE A 85 -15.23 -8.76 2.18
C ILE A 85 -15.31 -8.96 3.70
N SER A 86 -14.92 -10.17 4.19
CA SER A 86 -15.00 -10.47 5.62
C SER A 86 -14.10 -9.55 6.46
N SER A 87 -12.91 -9.21 5.95
CA SER A 87 -11.99 -8.28 6.60
C SER A 87 -12.54 -6.87 6.64
N LEU A 88 -13.09 -6.35 5.54
CA LEU A 88 -13.71 -5.03 5.48
C LEU A 88 -14.81 -4.88 6.54
N LYS A 89 -15.73 -5.85 6.60
CA LYS A 89 -16.81 -5.86 7.61
C LYS A 89 -16.29 -5.89 9.03
N LYS A 90 -15.30 -6.74 9.29
CA LYS A 90 -14.74 -6.94 10.64
C LYS A 90 -13.96 -5.72 11.13
N GLU A 91 -13.22 -5.07 10.21
CA GLU A 91 -12.30 -3.98 10.58
C GLU A 91 -12.97 -2.60 10.56
N MET A 92 -14.16 -2.43 10.00
CA MET A 92 -14.84 -1.14 9.92
C MET A 92 -14.92 -0.42 11.28
N ASN A 93 -15.33 -1.12 12.34
CA ASN A 93 -15.40 -0.55 13.67
C ASN A 93 -14.01 -0.18 14.23
N THR A 94 -12.98 -0.96 13.89
CA THR A 94 -11.58 -0.67 14.28
C THR A 94 -11.08 0.59 13.58
N LEU A 95 -11.37 0.74 12.29
CA LEU A 95 -11.03 1.94 11.52
C LEU A 95 -11.70 3.19 12.11
N GLN A 96 -13.00 3.11 12.42
CA GLN A 96 -13.73 4.22 13.04
C GLN A 96 -13.16 4.60 14.41
N LYS A 97 -12.97 3.62 15.31
CA LYS A 97 -12.44 3.87 16.66
C LYS A 97 -11.04 4.49 16.65
N ASN A 98 -10.22 4.15 15.67
CA ASN A 98 -8.85 4.67 15.53
C ASN A 98 -8.78 5.93 14.64
N ASN A 99 -9.91 6.45 14.15
CA ASN A 99 -9.99 7.61 13.27
C ASN A 99 -9.17 7.41 11.98
N ILE A 100 -9.23 6.19 11.38
CA ILE A 100 -8.51 5.81 10.17
C ILE A 100 -9.49 5.87 8.98
N ARG A 101 -9.12 6.62 7.94
CA ARG A 101 -9.84 6.68 6.67
C ARG A 101 -9.42 5.51 5.80
N LEU A 102 -10.38 4.77 5.24
CA LEU A 102 -10.10 3.80 4.20
C LEU A 102 -10.15 4.48 2.83
N ASN A 103 -9.20 4.13 1.98
CA ASN A 103 -9.16 4.49 0.56
C ASN A 103 -8.75 3.25 -0.25
N ALA A 104 -9.04 3.24 -1.55
CA ALA A 104 -8.59 2.19 -2.46
C ALA A 104 -7.99 2.81 -3.72
N ILE A 105 -6.93 2.17 -4.24
CA ILE A 105 -6.25 2.53 -5.48
C ILE A 105 -6.22 1.31 -6.41
N GLY A 106 -6.25 1.54 -7.71
CA GLY A 106 -6.25 0.51 -8.75
C GLY A 106 -7.57 0.47 -9.52
N ASN A 107 -7.71 -0.52 -10.40
CA ASN A 107 -8.92 -0.71 -11.20
C ASN A 107 -10.00 -1.45 -10.37
N ILE A 108 -10.57 -0.73 -9.39
CA ILE A 108 -11.54 -1.29 -8.43
C ILE A 108 -12.87 -1.68 -9.09
N GLU A 109 -13.19 -1.12 -10.26
CA GLU A 109 -14.40 -1.46 -11.02
C GLU A 109 -14.37 -2.89 -11.57
N THR A 110 -13.18 -3.48 -11.72
CA THR A 110 -13.03 -4.88 -12.14
C THR A 110 -13.29 -5.89 -11.01
N LEU A 111 -13.44 -5.42 -9.79
CA LEU A 111 -13.74 -6.28 -8.65
C LEU A 111 -15.16 -6.85 -8.76
N PRO A 112 -15.43 -8.07 -8.24
CA PRO A 112 -16.78 -8.58 -8.16
C PRO A 112 -17.70 -7.58 -7.44
N LYS A 113 -18.93 -7.40 -7.97
CA LYS A 113 -19.88 -6.38 -7.46
C LYS A 113 -20.01 -6.38 -5.92
N LYS A 114 -20.12 -7.55 -5.30
CA LYS A 114 -20.23 -7.64 -3.83
C LYS A 114 -19.00 -7.09 -3.09
N VAL A 115 -17.80 -7.23 -3.68
CA VAL A 115 -16.55 -6.69 -3.11
C VAL A 115 -16.52 -5.19 -3.27
N PHE A 116 -16.87 -4.70 -4.46
CA PHE A 116 -16.95 -3.27 -4.76
C PHE A 116 -17.98 -2.56 -3.86
N ASP A 117 -19.17 -3.13 -3.70
CA ASP A 117 -20.23 -2.55 -2.87
C ASP A 117 -19.78 -2.45 -1.40
N GLU A 118 -19.16 -3.51 -0.85
CA GLU A 118 -18.67 -3.50 0.53
C GLU A 118 -17.51 -2.53 0.73
N LEU A 119 -16.55 -2.51 -0.23
CA LEU A 119 -15.43 -1.57 -0.21
C LEU A 119 -15.92 -0.12 -0.20
N SER A 120 -16.85 0.21 -1.11
CA SER A 120 -17.45 1.54 -1.22
C SER A 120 -18.20 1.94 0.05
N HIS A 121 -18.90 0.98 0.67
CA HIS A 121 -19.59 1.21 1.94
C HIS A 121 -18.60 1.60 3.06
N VAL A 122 -17.49 0.87 3.21
CA VAL A 122 -16.50 1.17 4.27
C VAL A 122 -15.74 2.47 3.97
N ILE A 123 -15.41 2.76 2.70
CA ILE A 123 -14.79 4.03 2.29
C ILE A 123 -15.71 5.19 2.69
N GLU A 124 -17.00 5.13 2.34
CA GLU A 124 -17.95 6.19 2.67
C GLU A 124 -18.13 6.34 4.19
N ALA A 125 -18.25 5.22 4.92
CA ALA A 125 -18.38 5.23 6.37
C ALA A 125 -17.19 5.87 7.08
N THR A 126 -15.96 5.75 6.52
CA THR A 126 -14.72 6.25 7.15
C THR A 126 -14.22 7.57 6.55
N LYS A 127 -14.91 8.17 5.60
CA LYS A 127 -14.42 9.35 4.85
C LYS A 127 -14.08 10.57 5.71
N MET A 128 -14.74 10.73 6.85
CA MET A 128 -14.49 11.84 7.77
C MET A 128 -13.34 11.59 8.74
N ASN A 129 -12.78 10.38 8.78
CA ASN A 129 -11.64 10.06 9.61
C ASN A 129 -10.37 10.76 9.10
N SER A 130 -9.52 11.22 10.00
CA SER A 130 -8.42 12.14 9.67
C SER A 130 -7.05 11.80 10.26
N ARG A 131 -6.96 10.76 11.14
CA ARG A 131 -5.69 10.43 11.80
C ARG A 131 -4.68 9.80 10.84
N MET A 132 -5.13 8.87 9.99
CA MET A 132 -4.31 8.16 9.00
C MET A 132 -5.20 7.74 7.84
N THR A 133 -4.66 7.71 6.62
CA THR A 133 -5.33 7.11 5.48
C THR A 133 -4.71 5.73 5.19
N LEU A 134 -5.53 4.68 5.29
CA LEU A 134 -5.20 3.33 4.85
C LEU A 134 -5.61 3.16 3.39
N ASN A 135 -4.64 2.97 2.49
CA ASN A 135 -4.88 2.75 1.07
C ASN A 135 -4.73 1.25 0.76
N LEU A 136 -5.77 0.64 0.21
CA LEU A 136 -5.69 -0.73 -0.31
C LEU A 136 -5.46 -0.69 -1.82
N ALA A 137 -4.30 -1.19 -2.27
CA ALA A 137 -4.05 -1.40 -3.70
C ALA A 137 -4.73 -2.70 -4.13
N LEU A 138 -5.83 -2.57 -4.90
CA LEU A 138 -6.72 -3.64 -5.33
C LEU A 138 -6.84 -3.66 -6.85
N SER A 139 -6.68 -4.83 -7.46
CA SER A 139 -6.57 -4.93 -8.93
C SER A 139 -5.60 -3.88 -9.48
N TYR A 140 -4.48 -3.72 -8.77
CA TYR A 140 -3.48 -2.69 -9.03
C TYR A 140 -2.24 -3.27 -9.70
N GLY A 141 -1.69 -2.52 -10.62
CA GLY A 141 -0.37 -2.70 -11.21
C GLY A 141 0.11 -1.36 -11.78
N SER A 142 1.34 -0.95 -11.50
CA SER A 142 1.82 0.37 -11.90
C SER A 142 1.87 0.55 -13.43
N ARG A 143 2.19 -0.51 -14.18
CA ARG A 143 2.14 -0.46 -15.66
C ARG A 143 0.72 -0.28 -16.18
N ASP A 144 -0.27 -0.91 -15.52
CA ASP A 144 -1.68 -0.74 -15.86
C ASP A 144 -2.16 0.67 -15.52
N GLU A 145 -1.77 1.20 -14.35
CA GLU A 145 -2.05 2.57 -13.94
C GLU A 145 -1.49 3.58 -14.95
N LEU A 146 -0.20 3.48 -15.30
CA LEU A 146 0.43 4.37 -16.29
C LEU A 146 -0.23 4.27 -17.67
N THR A 147 -0.62 3.06 -18.08
CA THR A 147 -1.36 2.87 -19.34
C THR A 147 -2.72 3.56 -19.29
N HIS A 148 -3.42 3.51 -18.18
CA HIS A 148 -4.68 4.21 -17.94
C HIS A 148 -4.47 5.73 -18.02
N VAL A 149 -3.48 6.27 -17.32
CA VAL A 149 -3.11 7.70 -17.33
C VAL A 149 -2.83 8.20 -18.75
N ILE A 150 -2.03 7.45 -19.52
CA ILE A 150 -1.71 7.81 -20.91
C ILE A 150 -2.98 7.88 -21.77
N LYS A 151 -3.92 6.93 -21.60
CA LYS A 151 -5.18 6.94 -22.32
C LYS A 151 -6.06 8.13 -21.94
N GLU A 152 -6.20 8.44 -20.64
CA GLU A 152 -6.96 9.60 -20.17
C GLU A 152 -6.39 10.92 -20.69
N ILE A 153 -5.07 11.10 -20.62
CA ILE A 153 -4.40 12.29 -21.15
C ILE A 153 -4.59 12.36 -22.67
N GLY A 154 -4.44 11.24 -23.38
CA GLY A 154 -4.64 11.16 -24.83
C GLY A 154 -6.05 11.59 -25.25
N GLU A 155 -7.10 11.15 -24.55
CA GLU A 155 -8.47 11.59 -24.80
C GLU A 155 -8.67 13.09 -24.51
N LYS A 156 -8.03 13.63 -23.48
CA LYS A 156 -8.06 15.07 -23.18
C LYS A 156 -7.34 15.90 -24.23
N ILE A 157 -6.25 15.41 -24.80
CA ILE A 157 -5.55 16.05 -25.94
C ILE A 157 -6.46 16.05 -27.17
N LYS A 158 -7.03 14.91 -27.53
CA LYS A 158 -7.96 14.77 -28.65
C LYS A 158 -9.14 15.73 -28.57
N ASN A 159 -9.61 16.00 -27.36
CA ASN A 159 -10.72 16.92 -27.08
C ASN A 159 -10.26 18.38 -26.85
N ASN A 160 -9.01 18.73 -27.13
CA ASN A 160 -8.40 20.06 -26.93
C ASN A 160 -8.50 20.59 -25.49
N ILE A 161 -8.56 19.71 -24.47
CA ILE A 161 -8.61 20.08 -23.05
C ILE A 161 -7.19 20.29 -22.51
N ILE A 162 -6.23 19.49 -22.98
CA ILE A 162 -4.80 19.56 -22.63
C ILE A 162 -4.00 19.68 -23.92
N SER A 163 -3.03 20.61 -23.98
CA SER A 163 -2.04 20.67 -25.06
C SER A 163 -0.84 19.77 -24.75
N PRO A 164 -0.30 19.02 -25.74
CA PRO A 164 0.85 18.13 -25.51
C PRO A 164 2.05 18.82 -24.85
N GLU A 165 2.30 20.09 -25.17
CA GLU A 165 3.43 20.87 -24.65
C GLU A 165 3.30 21.22 -23.18
N LYS A 166 2.10 21.06 -22.58
CA LYS A 166 1.82 21.29 -21.16
C LYS A 166 1.95 20.03 -20.31
N ILE A 167 2.25 18.88 -20.94
CA ILE A 167 2.36 17.62 -20.19
C ILE A 167 3.66 17.64 -19.40
N ASP A 168 3.54 17.62 -18.07
CA ASP A 168 4.60 17.53 -17.10
C ASP A 168 4.28 16.48 -16.02
N GLU A 169 5.17 16.30 -15.05
CA GLU A 169 4.97 15.37 -13.94
C GLU A 169 3.71 15.70 -13.13
N SER A 170 3.35 16.97 -12.98
CA SER A 170 2.15 17.40 -12.25
C SER A 170 0.87 16.91 -12.93
N ILE A 171 0.80 17.03 -14.27
CA ILE A 171 -0.34 16.50 -15.04
C ILE A 171 -0.43 14.98 -14.91
N ILE A 172 0.69 14.26 -14.99
CA ILE A 172 0.71 12.81 -14.78
C ILE A 172 0.20 12.49 -13.40
N ASN A 173 0.72 13.13 -12.34
CA ASN A 173 0.32 12.91 -10.95
C ASN A 173 -1.18 13.12 -10.73
N GLN A 174 -1.80 14.12 -11.38
CA GLN A 174 -3.24 14.39 -11.29
C GLN A 174 -4.13 13.28 -11.88
N HIS A 175 -3.57 12.41 -12.73
CA HIS A 175 -4.30 11.31 -13.36
C HIS A 175 -4.00 9.93 -12.74
N LEU A 176 -2.99 9.83 -11.85
CA LEU A 176 -2.72 8.60 -11.11
C LEU A 176 -3.87 8.24 -10.15
N TYR A 177 -4.03 6.96 -9.85
CA TYR A 177 -4.92 6.53 -8.77
C TYR A 177 -4.50 7.12 -7.41
N THR A 178 -3.24 7.51 -7.28
CA THR A 178 -2.62 8.10 -6.09
C THR A 178 -2.62 9.63 -6.08
N ARG A 179 -3.36 10.31 -6.99
CA ARG A 179 -3.37 11.79 -7.16
C ARG A 179 -3.57 12.62 -5.89
N ASN A 180 -4.19 12.03 -4.85
CA ASN A 180 -4.45 12.69 -3.56
C ASN A 180 -3.53 12.16 -2.44
N LEU A 181 -2.47 11.45 -2.78
CA LEU A 181 -1.52 10.89 -1.83
C LEU A 181 -0.14 11.50 -2.09
N PRO A 182 0.67 11.68 -1.05
CA PRO A 182 2.08 12.02 -1.24
C PRO A 182 2.84 10.80 -1.82
N ASP A 183 4.02 11.05 -2.38
CA ASP A 183 4.94 9.99 -2.76
C ASP A 183 5.28 9.10 -1.56
N VAL A 184 5.72 7.87 -1.85
CA VAL A 184 6.11 6.91 -0.83
C VAL A 184 7.48 7.27 -0.27
N ASP A 185 7.60 7.36 1.05
CA ASP A 185 8.87 7.56 1.73
C ASP A 185 9.61 6.25 1.99
N LEU A 186 8.86 5.21 2.42
CA LEU A 186 9.41 3.90 2.76
C LEU A 186 8.58 2.78 2.14
N LEU A 187 9.21 1.96 1.29
CA LEU A 187 8.63 0.72 0.80
C LEU A 187 9.21 -0.46 1.57
N ILE A 188 8.34 -1.28 2.15
CA ILE A 188 8.69 -2.52 2.85
C ILE A 188 8.23 -3.70 2.02
N ARG A 189 9.10 -4.72 1.86
CA ARG A 189 8.70 -6.01 1.32
C ARG A 189 9.14 -7.14 2.23
N THR A 190 8.20 -8.02 2.56
CA THR A 190 8.40 -9.19 3.41
C THR A 190 8.83 -10.42 2.61
N SER A 191 9.37 -11.44 3.29
CA SER A 191 9.68 -12.79 2.80
C SER A 191 10.92 -12.95 1.91
N GLY A 192 11.93 -12.07 2.06
CA GLY A 192 13.24 -12.21 1.42
C GLY A 192 13.32 -11.88 -0.07
N GLU A 193 12.20 -11.47 -0.68
CA GLU A 193 12.16 -11.14 -2.10
C GLU A 193 12.55 -9.67 -2.34
N GLN A 194 13.52 -9.45 -3.22
CA GLN A 194 14.11 -8.12 -3.50
C GLN A 194 13.67 -7.58 -4.87
N ARG A 195 12.39 -7.47 -5.09
CA ARG A 195 11.78 -6.90 -6.31
C ARG A 195 10.51 -6.12 -5.99
N LEU A 196 10.13 -5.18 -6.85
CA LEU A 196 8.98 -4.27 -6.66
C LEU A 196 7.65 -4.87 -7.13
N SER A 197 7.70 -5.89 -7.97
CA SER A 197 6.52 -6.60 -8.48
C SER A 197 5.43 -5.67 -9.07
N ASN A 198 5.83 -4.69 -9.86
CA ASN A 198 4.93 -3.75 -10.52
C ASN A 198 4.08 -2.90 -9.53
N PHE A 199 4.63 -2.63 -8.34
CA PHE A 199 3.95 -1.85 -7.30
C PHE A 199 4.50 -0.43 -7.23
N LEU A 200 3.64 0.57 -7.42
CA LEU A 200 3.86 2.00 -7.22
C LEU A 200 5.14 2.55 -7.90
N LEU A 201 5.50 2.07 -9.12
CA LEU A 201 6.80 2.39 -9.76
C LEU A 201 7.04 3.89 -9.91
N TRP A 202 6.02 4.68 -10.19
CA TRP A 202 6.10 6.13 -10.28
C TRP A 202 6.31 6.77 -8.93
N GLN A 203 5.51 6.37 -7.93
CA GLN A 203 5.42 6.99 -6.61
C GLN A 203 6.59 6.62 -5.69
N ILE A 204 7.39 5.58 -6.03
CA ILE A 204 8.55 5.14 -5.26
C ILE A 204 9.88 5.58 -5.84
N ALA A 205 9.88 6.50 -6.81
CA ALA A 205 11.10 6.96 -7.49
C ALA A 205 12.22 7.39 -6.51
N TYR A 206 11.84 7.96 -5.37
CA TYR A 206 12.76 8.38 -4.30
C TYR A 206 12.48 7.73 -2.95
N ALA A 207 11.73 6.61 -2.93
CA ALA A 207 11.45 5.89 -1.71
C ALA A 207 12.66 5.11 -1.21
N GLU A 208 12.83 5.05 0.11
CA GLU A 208 13.74 4.12 0.75
C GLU A 208 13.16 2.70 0.71
N LEU A 209 13.98 1.71 0.38
CA LEU A 209 13.56 0.32 0.25
C LEU A 209 14.05 -0.50 1.45
N TYR A 210 13.15 -1.26 2.06
CA TYR A 210 13.47 -2.18 3.15
C TYR A 210 12.94 -3.58 2.82
N PHE A 211 13.85 -4.56 2.78
CA PHE A 211 13.54 -5.96 2.54
C PHE A 211 13.80 -6.77 3.80
N THR A 212 12.85 -7.65 4.18
CA THR A 212 12.99 -8.51 5.36
C THR A 212 12.66 -9.96 5.01
N GLU A 213 13.36 -10.90 5.65
CA GLU A 213 13.13 -12.34 5.52
C GLU A 213 11.83 -12.80 6.19
N VAL A 214 11.27 -11.99 7.09
CA VAL A 214 10.05 -12.32 7.82
C VAL A 214 8.88 -12.50 6.85
N PHE A 215 8.14 -13.60 6.96
CA PHE A 215 6.91 -13.80 6.21
C PHE A 215 5.80 -12.87 6.74
N TRP A 216 4.94 -12.37 5.83
CA TRP A 216 3.89 -11.44 6.21
C TRP A 216 3.05 -11.85 7.43
N PRO A 217 2.56 -13.12 7.58
CA PRO A 217 1.77 -13.48 8.75
C PRO A 217 2.51 -13.37 10.10
N ASP A 218 3.84 -13.40 10.09
CA ASP A 218 4.69 -13.27 11.28
C ASP A 218 5.25 -11.84 11.44
N PHE A 219 4.94 -10.91 10.51
CA PHE A 219 5.40 -9.52 10.57
C PHE A 219 4.77 -8.78 11.76
N SER A 220 5.61 -8.29 12.65
CA SER A 220 5.24 -7.71 13.94
C SER A 220 5.46 -6.19 13.99
N ASN A 221 5.03 -5.55 15.10
CA ASN A 221 5.36 -4.16 15.39
C ASN A 221 6.87 -3.94 15.47
N GLU A 222 7.62 -4.90 16.03
CA GLU A 222 9.08 -4.82 16.13
C GLU A 222 9.73 -4.78 14.74
N ASP A 223 9.21 -5.57 13.77
CA ASP A 223 9.72 -5.57 12.40
C ASP A 223 9.42 -4.26 11.70
N LEU A 224 8.22 -3.68 11.92
CA LEU A 224 7.89 -2.35 11.42
C LEU A 224 8.82 -1.27 12.03
N HIS A 225 9.09 -1.32 13.34
CA HIS A 225 10.01 -0.40 14.00
C HIS A 225 11.43 -0.54 13.44
N LYS A 226 11.92 -1.75 13.17
CA LYS A 226 13.21 -1.99 12.50
C LYS A 226 13.27 -1.34 11.11
N ALA A 227 12.19 -1.45 10.33
CA ALA A 227 12.12 -0.83 9.01
C ALA A 227 12.15 0.71 9.11
N ILE A 228 11.39 1.30 10.03
CA ILE A 228 11.38 2.74 10.27
C ILE A 228 12.75 3.22 10.80
N ALA A 229 13.36 2.53 11.74
CA ALA A 229 14.69 2.87 12.24
C ALA A 229 15.78 2.76 11.13
N SER A 230 15.63 1.82 10.20
CA SER A 230 16.48 1.75 9.01
C SER A 230 16.31 2.97 8.10
N TYR A 231 15.07 3.40 7.86
CA TYR A 231 14.74 4.61 7.10
C TYR A 231 15.38 5.85 7.75
N GLN A 232 15.23 6.03 9.05
CA GLN A 232 15.72 7.18 9.79
C GLN A 232 17.26 7.33 9.79
N LYS A 233 18.00 6.25 9.54
CA LYS A 233 19.47 6.27 9.42
C LYS A 233 19.97 6.69 8.05
N ARG A 234 19.08 6.86 7.07
CA ARG A 234 19.46 7.18 5.69
C ARG A 234 19.33 8.68 5.42
N GLU A 235 20.27 9.20 4.68
CA GLU A 235 20.23 10.58 4.18
C GLU A 235 19.48 10.63 2.86
N ARG A 236 18.34 11.32 2.82
CA ARG A 236 17.50 11.48 1.62
C ARG A 236 17.94 12.73 0.85
N ARG A 237 18.65 12.55 -0.24
CA ARG A 237 19.31 13.66 -0.97
C ARG A 237 18.48 14.23 -2.11
N PHE A 238 17.55 13.49 -2.67
CA PHE A 238 16.71 13.93 -3.82
C PHE A 238 17.54 14.51 -4.96
N GLY A 239 18.68 13.89 -5.31
CA GLY A 239 19.60 14.33 -6.33
C GLY A 239 20.59 15.44 -5.92
N LYS A 240 20.53 15.94 -4.68
CA LYS A 240 21.48 16.91 -4.13
C LYS A 240 22.71 16.21 -3.53
N THR A 241 23.78 16.98 -3.28
CA THR A 241 24.92 16.53 -2.47
C THR A 241 24.63 16.72 -0.98
N SER A 242 25.37 16.03 -0.09
CA SER A 242 25.18 16.17 1.37
C SER A 242 25.38 17.61 1.84
N GLU A 243 26.31 18.37 1.21
CA GLU A 243 26.60 19.77 1.52
C GLU A 243 25.46 20.71 1.13
N GLN A 244 24.56 20.28 0.24
CA GLN A 244 23.39 21.08 -0.21
C GLN A 244 22.14 20.85 0.64
N LEU A 245 22.22 19.98 1.64
CA LEU A 245 21.11 19.67 2.54
C LEU A 245 21.14 20.50 3.84
N ASN A 246 22.24 21.25 4.07
CA ASN A 246 22.46 22.12 5.23
C ASN A 246 21.98 23.55 4.95
#